data_db6299a602f1a83cbe4347ab38767122
#
_entry.id   db6299a602f1a83cbe4347ab38767122
#
_cell.length_a   1.000
_cell.length_b   1.000
_cell.length_c   1.000
_cell.angle_alpha   90.00
_cell.angle_beta   90.00
_cell.angle_gamma   90.00
#
_symmetry.space_group_name_H-M   'P 1'
#
loop_
_entity.id
_entity.type
_entity.pdbx_description
1 polymer ?
#
loop_
_entity_poly.entity_id
_entity_poly.type
_entity_poly.pdbx_seq_one_letter_code
_entity_poly.pdbx_strand_id
1 'polypeptide(L)'
;MRRDEQVEQVSIRAARPDDRERIVKAFRGLDRGSVYRRFFFHKKELKEEELRRVTEFDGVSSAVLVATVGSGDREIIVGLGEYMRSGAAADIAFAVEEDFQGRGIASRLLQQLADVARANGILQFEADVLAENAPMLAVLHNSGLRMRTSHEQGVIHATLFFT
;
A
#
# COMPACT_ATOMS: atom_id res chain seq x y z
N MET A 1 -15.06 -23.03 18.88
CA MET A 1 -14.03 -22.29 18.15
C MET A 1 -14.04 -20.84 18.53
N ARG A 2 -12.90 -20.31 18.79
CA ARG A 2 -12.82 -18.92 19.19
C ARG A 2 -12.86 -18.02 17.96
N ARG A 3 -13.21 -16.76 18.22
CA ARG A 3 -13.38 -15.78 17.14
C ARG A 3 -12.13 -15.59 16.31
N ASP A 4 -10.97 -15.50 16.94
CA ASP A 4 -9.74 -15.27 16.22
C ASP A 4 -9.35 -16.44 15.32
N GLU A 5 -9.84 -17.63 15.60
CA GLU A 5 -9.62 -18.76 14.72
C GLU A 5 -10.48 -18.69 13.48
N GLN A 6 -11.46 -17.79 13.50
CA GLN A 6 -12.35 -17.58 12.37
C GLN A 6 -11.97 -16.32 11.59
N VAL A 7 -10.87 -15.69 11.96
CA VAL A 7 -10.39 -14.53 11.23
C VAL A 7 -10.11 -14.93 9.79
N GLU A 8 -10.64 -14.15 8.88
CA GLU A 8 -10.48 -14.41 7.47
C GLU A 8 -9.02 -14.32 7.08
N GLN A 9 -8.59 -15.25 6.28
CA GLN A 9 -7.23 -15.24 5.79
C GLN A 9 -7.08 -14.16 4.74
N VAL A 10 -6.02 -13.38 4.89
CA VAL A 10 -5.70 -12.33 3.95
C VAL A 10 -4.71 -12.88 2.93
N SER A 11 -5.08 -12.77 1.66
CA SER A 11 -4.23 -13.13 0.54
C SER A 11 -3.70 -11.86 -0.12
N ILE A 12 -2.49 -11.94 -0.65
CA ILE A 12 -1.91 -10.79 -1.37
C ILE A 12 -1.61 -11.23 -2.78
N ARG A 13 -2.05 -10.44 -3.74
CA ARG A 13 -1.83 -10.71 -5.16
C ARG A 13 -1.73 -9.41 -5.93
N ALA A 14 -1.27 -9.50 -7.18
CA ALA A 14 -1.25 -8.33 -8.06
C ALA A 14 -2.69 -7.89 -8.36
N ALA A 15 -2.89 -6.61 -8.46
CA ALA A 15 -4.18 -6.06 -8.87
C ALA A 15 -4.43 -6.38 -10.34
N ARG A 16 -5.70 -6.48 -10.71
CA ARG A 16 -6.13 -6.82 -12.07
C ARG A 16 -7.14 -5.79 -12.56
N PRO A 17 -7.33 -5.69 -13.87
CA PRO A 17 -8.35 -4.78 -14.42
C PRO A 17 -9.75 -5.02 -13.84
N ASP A 18 -10.10 -6.28 -13.55
CA ASP A 18 -11.41 -6.59 -13.00
C ASP A 18 -11.54 -6.25 -11.50
N ASP A 19 -10.48 -5.72 -10.90
CA ASP A 19 -10.55 -5.25 -9.51
C ASP A 19 -11.14 -3.86 -9.37
N ARG A 20 -11.45 -3.21 -10.48
CA ARG A 20 -11.91 -1.83 -10.46
C ARG A 20 -13.03 -1.59 -9.44
N GLU A 21 -14.06 -2.40 -9.47
CA GLU A 21 -15.19 -2.23 -8.54
C GLU A 21 -14.80 -2.53 -7.11
N ARG A 22 -13.94 -3.53 -6.90
CA ARG A 22 -13.46 -3.87 -5.57
C ARG A 22 -12.66 -2.73 -4.96
N ILE A 23 -11.86 -2.06 -5.79
CA ILE A 23 -11.06 -0.93 -5.35
C ILE A 23 -11.96 0.25 -5.01
N VAL A 24 -12.96 0.54 -5.85
CA VAL A 24 -13.89 1.62 -5.59
C VAL A 24 -14.62 1.38 -4.26
N LYS A 25 -15.07 0.15 -4.03
CA LYS A 25 -15.73 -0.19 -2.77
C LYS A 25 -14.80 -0.03 -1.58
N ALA A 26 -13.57 -0.49 -1.71
CA ALA A 26 -12.59 -0.37 -0.62
C ALA A 26 -12.30 1.09 -0.30
N PHE A 27 -12.18 1.92 -1.34
CA PHE A 27 -11.93 3.34 -1.15
C PHE A 27 -13.08 4.02 -0.43
N ARG A 28 -14.31 3.64 -0.76
CA ARG A 28 -15.49 4.19 -0.08
C ARG A 28 -15.58 3.75 1.37
N GLY A 29 -15.06 2.56 1.67
CA GLY A 29 -15.06 2.04 3.02
C GLY A 29 -14.02 2.65 3.94
N LEU A 30 -13.06 3.42 3.40
CA LEU A 30 -12.07 4.08 4.22
C LEU A 30 -12.67 5.32 4.86
N ASP A 31 -12.33 5.56 6.12
CA ASP A 31 -12.72 6.79 6.76
C ASP A 31 -11.86 7.93 6.22
N ARG A 32 -12.22 9.16 6.58
CA ARG A 32 -11.52 10.33 6.06
C ARG A 32 -10.06 10.35 6.46
N GLY A 33 -9.75 9.93 7.67
CA GLY A 33 -8.39 9.88 8.15
C GLY A 33 -7.55 8.86 7.39
N SER A 34 -8.10 7.67 7.12
CA SER A 34 -7.41 6.63 6.38
C SER A 34 -7.14 7.06 4.95
N VAL A 35 -8.12 7.69 4.30
CA VAL A 35 -7.93 8.20 2.94
C VAL A 35 -6.81 9.23 2.92
N TYR A 36 -6.81 10.15 3.88
CA TYR A 36 -5.78 11.16 3.98
C TYR A 36 -4.40 10.54 4.15
N ARG A 37 -4.28 9.61 5.07
CA ARG A 37 -2.99 8.98 5.35
C ARG A 37 -2.46 8.21 4.16
N ARG A 38 -3.34 7.57 3.40
CA ARG A 38 -2.94 6.80 2.23
C ARG A 38 -2.24 7.67 1.19
N PHE A 39 -2.84 8.82 0.90
CA PHE A 39 -2.32 9.68 -0.16
C PHE A 39 -1.41 10.78 0.36
N PHE A 40 -1.22 10.84 1.70
CA PHE A 40 -0.38 11.84 2.35
C PHE A 40 -0.93 13.26 2.20
N PHE A 41 -2.17 13.39 1.73
CA PHE A 41 -2.89 14.65 1.62
C PHE A 41 -4.39 14.32 1.46
N HIS A 42 -5.24 15.32 1.63
CA HIS A 42 -6.69 15.10 1.56
C HIS A 42 -7.14 14.70 0.17
N LYS A 43 -7.73 13.52 0.08
CA LYS A 43 -8.40 13.04 -1.11
C LYS A 43 -9.75 12.47 -0.70
N LYS A 44 -10.80 12.93 -1.36
CA LYS A 44 -12.15 12.50 -1.02
C LYS A 44 -12.68 11.42 -1.93
N GLU A 45 -12.08 11.28 -3.08
CA GLU A 45 -12.53 10.29 -4.06
C GLU A 45 -11.37 9.85 -4.92
N LEU A 46 -11.54 8.69 -5.52
CA LEU A 46 -10.56 8.11 -6.42
C LEU A 46 -10.91 8.52 -7.84
N LYS A 47 -10.01 9.24 -8.50
CA LYS A 47 -10.25 9.70 -9.86
C LYS A 47 -10.08 8.57 -10.85
N GLU A 48 -10.71 8.73 -12.01
CA GLU A 48 -10.67 7.71 -13.07
C GLU A 48 -9.25 7.34 -13.48
N GLU A 49 -8.39 8.32 -13.64
CA GLU A 49 -7.01 8.04 -14.05
C GLU A 49 -6.22 7.34 -12.96
N GLU A 50 -6.56 7.56 -11.69
CA GLU A 50 -5.94 6.82 -10.60
C GLU A 50 -6.42 5.38 -10.58
N LEU A 51 -7.70 5.15 -10.83
CA LEU A 51 -8.23 3.79 -10.95
C LEU A 51 -7.55 3.04 -12.08
N ARG A 52 -7.36 3.71 -13.21
CA ARG A 52 -6.70 3.10 -14.35
C ARG A 52 -5.26 2.76 -14.01
N ARG A 53 -4.57 3.67 -13.35
CA ARG A 53 -3.18 3.43 -12.97
C ARG A 53 -3.04 2.20 -12.07
N VAL A 54 -3.94 2.03 -11.10
CA VAL A 54 -3.83 0.92 -10.15
C VAL A 54 -4.39 -0.40 -10.68
N THR A 55 -5.09 -0.40 -11.81
CA THR A 55 -5.63 -1.62 -12.40
C THR A 55 -4.97 -1.99 -13.72
N GLU A 56 -4.26 -1.07 -14.36
CA GLU A 56 -3.65 -1.29 -15.68
C GLU A 56 -2.18 -0.89 -15.65
N PHE A 57 -1.42 -1.51 -14.77
CA PHE A 57 0.01 -1.23 -14.62
C PHE A 57 0.83 -2.29 -15.35
N ASP A 58 2.10 -1.97 -15.62
CA ASP A 58 2.96 -2.88 -16.39
C ASP A 58 3.71 -3.90 -15.52
N GLY A 59 3.73 -3.72 -14.22
CA GLY A 59 4.43 -4.64 -13.32
C GLY A 59 5.94 -4.43 -13.27
N VAL A 60 6.44 -3.43 -13.97
CA VAL A 60 7.88 -3.13 -14.05
C VAL A 60 8.13 -1.70 -13.57
N SER A 61 7.59 -0.71 -14.30
CA SER A 61 7.73 0.69 -13.88
C SER A 61 6.71 1.08 -12.83
N SER A 62 5.65 0.31 -12.70
CA SER A 62 4.72 0.44 -11.58
C SER A 62 4.19 -0.96 -11.25
N ALA A 63 3.84 -1.15 -9.99
CA ALA A 63 3.24 -2.41 -9.55
C ALA A 63 2.25 -2.10 -8.44
N VAL A 64 1.16 -2.85 -8.45
CA VAL A 64 0.10 -2.70 -7.45
C VAL A 64 -0.25 -4.08 -6.92
N LEU A 65 -0.20 -4.21 -5.61
CA LEU A 65 -0.62 -5.42 -4.91
C LEU A 65 -1.86 -5.10 -4.09
N VAL A 66 -2.77 -6.05 -4.04
CA VAL A 66 -3.96 -5.92 -3.22
C VAL A 66 -3.98 -7.04 -2.18
N ALA A 67 -4.46 -6.69 -1.01
CA ALA A 67 -4.73 -7.65 0.05
C ALA A 67 -6.22 -7.91 0.05
N THR A 68 -6.61 -9.17 -0.01
CA THR A 68 -8.02 -9.55 -0.17
C THR A 68 -8.43 -10.58 0.86
N VAL A 69 -9.73 -10.60 1.15
CA VAL A 69 -10.35 -11.67 1.92
C VAL A 69 -11.55 -12.18 1.12
N GLY A 70 -11.87 -13.44 1.31
CA GLY A 70 -12.94 -14.08 0.55
C GLY A 70 -12.46 -14.55 -0.82
N SER A 71 -13.38 -15.10 -1.59
CA SER A 71 -13.06 -15.62 -2.92
C SER A 71 -14.25 -15.44 -3.85
N GLY A 72 -13.95 -15.48 -5.16
CA GLY A 72 -14.98 -15.33 -6.18
C GLY A 72 -15.72 -14.02 -6.04
N ASP A 73 -17.03 -14.10 -6.08
CA ASP A 73 -17.88 -12.91 -6.00
C ASP A 73 -17.87 -12.27 -4.61
N ARG A 74 -17.37 -12.98 -3.62
CA ARG A 74 -17.30 -12.47 -2.26
C ARG A 74 -15.94 -11.88 -1.90
N GLU A 75 -15.02 -11.91 -2.83
CA GLU A 75 -13.70 -11.34 -2.59
C GLU A 75 -13.78 -9.85 -2.43
N ILE A 76 -13.20 -9.33 -1.35
CA ILE A 76 -13.11 -7.89 -1.12
C ILE A 76 -11.66 -7.52 -0.94
N ILE A 77 -11.34 -6.28 -1.30
CA ILE A 77 -10.02 -5.73 -1.11
C ILE A 77 -10.00 -5.00 0.22
N VAL A 78 -9.06 -5.35 1.08
CA VAL A 78 -8.91 -4.75 2.41
C VAL A 78 -7.60 -3.99 2.54
N GLY A 79 -6.76 -4.04 1.54
CA GLY A 79 -5.51 -3.29 1.53
C GLY A 79 -4.96 -3.18 0.12
N LEU A 80 -4.08 -2.19 -0.07
CA LEU A 80 -3.45 -1.95 -1.35
C LEU A 80 -2.08 -1.33 -1.11
N GLY A 81 -1.09 -1.79 -1.85
CA GLY A 81 0.23 -1.18 -1.86
C GLY A 81 0.68 -1.02 -3.29
N GLU A 82 1.37 0.09 -3.58
CA GLU A 82 1.84 0.34 -4.93
C GLU A 82 3.19 1.01 -4.92
N TYR A 83 3.94 0.80 -6.02
CA TYR A 83 5.09 1.64 -6.27
C TYR A 83 5.01 2.21 -7.69
N MET A 84 5.61 3.38 -7.86
CA MET A 84 5.72 4.02 -9.16
C MET A 84 7.18 4.44 -9.34
N ARG A 85 7.80 3.91 -10.38
CA ARG A 85 9.23 4.11 -10.61
C ARG A 85 9.54 5.53 -11.04
N SER A 86 10.64 6.06 -10.51
CA SER A 86 11.19 7.35 -10.90
C SER A 86 12.71 7.17 -10.91
N GLY A 87 13.28 6.92 -12.08
CA GLY A 87 14.69 6.63 -12.21
C GLY A 87 15.06 5.32 -11.53
N ALA A 88 16.04 5.34 -10.64
CA ALA A 88 16.48 4.17 -9.89
C ALA A 88 15.63 3.94 -8.62
N ALA A 89 14.77 4.87 -8.29
CA ALA A 89 13.92 4.80 -7.11
C ALA A 89 12.47 4.56 -7.51
N ALA A 90 11.62 4.26 -6.54
CA ALA A 90 10.19 4.19 -6.76
C ALA A 90 9.48 4.78 -5.55
N ASP A 91 8.44 5.53 -5.82
CA ASP A 91 7.57 6.08 -4.78
C ASP A 91 6.57 5.01 -4.37
N ILE A 92 6.35 4.87 -3.07
CA ILE A 92 5.42 3.87 -2.56
C ILE A 92 4.27 4.52 -1.80
N ALA A 93 3.14 3.84 -1.81
CA ALA A 93 1.97 4.25 -1.05
C ALA A 93 1.18 3.01 -0.64
N PHE A 94 0.55 3.09 0.52
CA PHE A 94 -0.23 1.98 1.08
C PHE A 94 -1.54 2.48 1.65
N ALA A 95 -2.53 1.61 1.62
CA ALA A 95 -3.77 1.82 2.36
C ALA A 95 -4.25 0.48 2.89
N VAL A 96 -4.73 0.47 4.12
CA VAL A 96 -5.34 -0.71 4.72
C VAL A 96 -6.66 -0.29 5.32
N GLU A 97 -7.71 -1.05 5.02
CA GLU A 97 -9.03 -0.79 5.54
C GLU A 97 -8.98 -0.80 7.07
N GLU A 98 -9.72 0.11 7.69
CA GLU A 98 -9.60 0.38 9.12
C GLU A 98 -9.74 -0.86 10.00
N ASP A 99 -10.72 -1.70 9.72
CA ASP A 99 -10.95 -2.90 10.51
C ASP A 99 -9.84 -3.94 10.38
N PHE A 100 -8.97 -3.77 9.40
CA PHE A 100 -7.87 -4.70 9.15
C PHE A 100 -6.51 -4.12 9.51
N GLN A 101 -6.46 -2.92 10.02
CA GLN A 101 -5.21 -2.33 10.47
C GLN A 101 -4.69 -3.04 11.72
N GLY A 102 -3.39 -3.00 11.91
CA GLY A 102 -2.77 -3.63 13.07
C GLY A 102 -2.57 -5.12 12.94
N ARG A 103 -2.78 -5.69 11.75
CA ARG A 103 -2.64 -7.13 11.51
C ARG A 103 -1.44 -7.47 10.62
N GLY A 104 -0.56 -6.51 10.37
CA GLY A 104 0.64 -6.74 9.59
C GLY A 104 0.44 -6.73 8.08
N ILE A 105 -0.72 -6.30 7.59
CA ILE A 105 -1.02 -6.30 6.16
C ILE A 105 -0.10 -5.35 5.41
N ALA A 106 0.07 -4.12 5.90
CA ALA A 106 0.95 -3.15 5.26
C ALA A 106 2.39 -3.66 5.20
N SER A 107 2.85 -4.31 6.25
CA SER A 107 4.20 -4.90 6.28
C SER A 107 4.34 -6.00 5.23
N ARG A 108 3.34 -6.85 5.09
CA ARG A 108 3.35 -7.90 4.07
C ARG A 108 3.34 -7.31 2.67
N LEU A 109 2.53 -6.27 2.45
CA LEU A 109 2.49 -5.59 1.16
C LEU A 109 3.86 -4.98 0.85
N LEU A 110 4.47 -4.32 1.81
CA LEU A 110 5.78 -3.71 1.62
C LEU A 110 6.84 -4.77 1.27
N GLN A 111 6.85 -5.89 1.97
CA GLN A 111 7.82 -6.95 1.70
C GLN A 111 7.68 -7.48 0.27
N GLN A 112 6.46 -7.73 -0.16
CA GLN A 112 6.24 -8.25 -1.50
C GLN A 112 6.51 -7.22 -2.58
N LEU A 113 6.16 -5.95 -2.33
CA LEU A 113 6.53 -4.88 -3.27
C LEU A 113 8.05 -4.76 -3.39
N ALA A 114 8.75 -4.88 -2.29
CA ALA A 114 10.21 -4.82 -2.31
C ALA A 114 10.80 -5.95 -3.17
N ASP A 115 10.23 -7.15 -3.07
CA ASP A 115 10.69 -8.27 -3.88
C ASP A 115 10.50 -7.99 -5.37
N VAL A 116 9.33 -7.46 -5.74
CA VAL A 116 9.04 -7.11 -7.13
C VAL A 116 9.99 -6.01 -7.59
N ALA A 117 10.19 -4.99 -6.77
CA ALA A 117 11.04 -3.86 -7.13
C ALA A 117 12.49 -4.29 -7.33
N ARG A 118 13.01 -5.14 -6.44
CA ARG A 118 14.36 -5.66 -6.59
C ARG A 118 14.53 -6.43 -7.89
N ALA A 119 13.55 -7.25 -8.22
CA ALA A 119 13.58 -8.02 -9.46
C ALA A 119 13.58 -7.13 -10.68
N ASN A 120 13.04 -5.93 -10.57
CA ASN A 120 12.96 -4.97 -11.66
C ASN A 120 14.07 -3.92 -11.62
N GLY A 121 15.10 -4.14 -10.80
CA GLY A 121 16.28 -3.27 -10.77
C GLY A 121 16.10 -1.95 -10.04
N ILE A 122 15.05 -1.82 -9.26
CA ILE A 122 14.85 -0.62 -8.43
C ILE A 122 15.79 -0.72 -7.23
N LEU A 123 16.45 0.37 -6.89
CA LEU A 123 17.46 0.39 -5.85
C LEU A 123 16.94 0.85 -4.49
N GLN A 124 15.83 1.59 -4.48
CA GLN A 124 15.31 2.15 -3.23
C GLN A 124 13.86 2.56 -3.40
N PHE A 125 13.17 2.59 -2.29
CA PHE A 125 11.82 3.16 -2.20
C PHE A 125 11.88 4.54 -1.56
N GLU A 126 10.97 5.42 -2.00
CA GLU A 126 10.76 6.74 -1.41
C GLU A 126 9.33 6.80 -0.88
N ALA A 127 9.14 7.38 0.28
CA ALA A 127 7.80 7.53 0.83
C ALA A 127 7.70 8.86 1.57
N ASP A 128 6.60 9.57 1.37
CA ASP A 128 6.28 10.76 2.15
C ASP A 128 5.18 10.38 3.13
N VAL A 129 5.44 10.56 4.40
CA VAL A 129 4.54 10.14 5.46
C VAL A 129 4.30 11.33 6.39
N LEU A 130 3.03 11.56 6.72
CA LEU A 130 2.74 12.59 7.73
C LEU A 130 3.41 12.20 9.05
N ALA A 131 4.02 13.18 9.71
CA ALA A 131 4.72 12.93 10.97
C ALA A 131 3.80 12.32 12.03
N GLU A 132 2.52 12.59 11.94
CA GLU A 132 1.52 12.06 12.89
C GLU A 132 1.08 10.64 12.56
N ASN A 133 1.47 10.12 11.41
CA ASN A 133 1.08 8.77 11.01
C ASN A 133 2.03 7.74 11.58
N ALA A 134 1.96 7.55 12.90
CA ALA A 134 2.84 6.63 13.62
C ALA A 134 2.73 5.19 13.12
N PRO A 135 1.54 4.66 12.81
CA PRO A 135 1.47 3.28 12.31
C PRO A 135 2.25 3.05 11.03
N MET A 136 2.18 3.98 10.09
CA MET A 136 2.92 3.83 8.84
C MET A 136 4.43 3.97 9.05
N LEU A 137 4.85 4.91 9.91
CA LEU A 137 6.25 5.05 10.25
C LEU A 137 6.79 3.76 10.86
N ALA A 138 6.00 3.11 11.72
CA ALA A 138 6.40 1.84 12.31
C ALA A 138 6.57 0.75 11.25
N VAL A 139 5.70 0.70 10.26
CA VAL A 139 5.82 -0.26 9.15
C VAL A 139 7.15 -0.06 8.43
N LEU A 140 7.51 1.19 8.13
CA LEU A 140 8.76 1.49 7.44
C LEU A 140 9.97 1.16 8.29
N HIS A 141 9.94 1.53 9.57
CA HIS A 141 11.04 1.23 10.50
C HIS A 141 11.25 -0.27 10.66
N ASN A 142 10.19 -1.04 10.67
CA ASN A 142 10.26 -2.48 10.90
C ASN A 142 10.43 -3.28 9.62
N SER A 143 10.71 -2.62 8.50
CA SER A 143 10.84 -3.29 7.21
C SER A 143 12.08 -4.17 7.09
N GLY A 144 13.06 -3.94 7.95
CA GLY A 144 14.35 -4.61 7.83
C GLY A 144 15.27 -3.95 6.82
N LEU A 145 14.83 -2.90 6.15
CA LEU A 145 15.64 -2.17 5.19
C LEU A 145 16.31 -0.98 5.87
N ARG A 146 17.49 -0.63 5.36
CA ARG A 146 18.17 0.56 5.84
C ARG A 146 17.35 1.78 5.45
N MET A 147 17.13 2.69 6.38
CA MET A 147 16.24 3.82 6.16
C MET A 147 16.94 5.12 6.52
N ARG A 148 16.71 6.11 5.69
CA ARG A 148 17.10 7.49 5.98
C ARG A 148 15.86 8.36 5.91
N THR A 149 15.75 9.32 6.82
CA THR A 149 14.59 10.21 6.85
C THR A 149 15.01 11.66 6.88
N SER A 150 14.15 12.51 6.34
CA SER A 150 14.24 13.94 6.51
C SER A 150 12.85 14.45 6.86
N HIS A 151 12.79 15.56 7.57
CA HIS A 151 11.54 16.06 8.11
C HIS A 151 11.35 17.50 7.63
N GLU A 152 10.23 17.75 6.99
CA GLU A 152 9.93 19.08 6.45
C GLU A 152 8.44 19.35 6.55
N GLN A 153 8.08 20.42 7.27
CA GLN A 153 6.71 20.91 7.35
C GLN A 153 5.67 19.83 7.69
N GLY A 154 5.99 19.02 8.69
CA GLY A 154 5.05 18.01 9.15
C GLY A 154 5.04 16.74 8.33
N VAL A 155 5.90 16.64 7.32
CA VAL A 155 6.03 15.45 6.49
C VAL A 155 7.40 14.85 6.69
N ILE A 156 7.44 13.53 6.87
CA ILE A 156 8.68 12.77 6.93
C ILE A 156 8.90 12.12 5.59
N HIS A 157 10.00 12.48 4.95
CA HIS A 157 10.41 11.82 3.71
C HIS A 157 11.34 10.67 4.09
N ALA A 158 10.96 9.45 3.75
CA ALA A 158 11.72 8.27 4.07
C ALA A 158 12.29 7.64 2.80
N THR A 159 13.56 7.24 2.86
CA THR A 159 14.17 6.46 1.79
C THR A 159 14.54 5.11 2.38
N LEU A 160 14.07 4.05 1.73
CA LEU A 160 14.38 2.67 2.11
C LEU A 160 15.31 2.08 1.07
N PHE A 161 16.47 1.66 1.50
CA PHE A 161 17.51 1.15 0.59
C PHE A 161 17.47 -0.38 0.57
N PHE A 162 17.57 -0.94 -0.62
CA PHE A 162 17.56 -2.39 -0.79
C PHE A 162 18.95 -3.03 -0.57
N THR A 163 19.95 -2.21 -0.39
CA THR A 163 21.31 -2.75 -0.15
C THR A 163 21.83 -2.37 1.21
#